data_bfef3a7a701c1f5d7a90d207a5acf27d
#
_entry.id   bfef3a7a701c1f5d7a90d207a5acf27d
#
_cell.length_a   1.000
_cell.length_b   1.000
_cell.length_c   1.000
_cell.angle_alpha   90.00
_cell.angle_beta   90.00
_cell.angle_gamma   90.00
#
_symmetry.space_group_name_H-M   'P 1'
#
loop_
_entity.id
_entity.type
_entity.pdbx_description
1 polymer ?
#
loop_
_entity_poly.entity_id
_entity_poly.type
_entity_poly.pdbx_seq_one_letter_code
_entity_poly.pdbx_strand_id
1 'polypeptide(L)'
;MIPRLRIGNQTAIACAERMEPFEFALRHGFGAFEWFADKKEYPGGSAAGWDESDMDQGLRAWIRDTGEAHDIRFTVHAPWQANPLHPDGVPLLIRSVDFARDIGADLVNLHLNMAEGAPGFVRSLEPVIRYAAESGLRLSIENTPRTTPADFNQTFASLRELDAVGPGTVGMCLDLGHANLCTPTHNDFIRYIDELAPEVPIIHLHVHENYGDADSHLTLFTGPARIDDAGVRAFLERLRRRDYHGALILEQWPRPPQLLIEAATRLRELLSLSSPGRVDGGPRIEWRRFFDARV
;
A
#
# COMPACT_ATOMS: atom_id res chain seq x y z
N MET A 1 0.16 12.26 20.34
CA MET A 1 -0.66 12.53 19.15
C MET A 1 -0.98 11.17 18.57
N ILE A 2 -2.25 10.75 18.49
CA ILE A 2 -2.61 9.46 17.87
C ILE A 2 -2.36 9.62 16.36
N PRO A 3 -1.51 8.79 15.74
CA PRO A 3 -1.29 8.85 14.29
C PRO A 3 -2.65 8.67 13.59
N ARG A 4 -3.07 9.61 12.75
CA ARG A 4 -4.31 9.49 11.98
C ARG A 4 -4.10 8.51 10.83
N LEU A 5 -5.10 7.64 10.58
CA LEU A 5 -5.19 6.89 9.33
C LEU A 5 -5.03 7.86 8.15
N ARG A 6 -4.11 7.57 7.23
CA ARG A 6 -3.85 8.38 6.05
C ARG A 6 -4.40 7.69 4.82
N ILE A 7 -5.25 8.37 4.07
CA ILE A 7 -5.77 7.88 2.79
C ILE A 7 -4.86 8.40 1.69
N GLY A 8 -4.46 7.50 0.81
CA GLY A 8 -3.57 7.76 -0.31
C GLY A 8 -4.00 7.07 -1.60
N ASN A 9 -3.26 7.32 -2.66
CA ASN A 9 -3.29 6.59 -3.92
C ASN A 9 -1.86 6.20 -4.32
N GLN A 10 -1.70 5.58 -5.48
CA GLN A 10 -0.40 5.09 -5.96
C GLN A 10 -0.08 5.54 -7.38
N THR A 11 1.18 5.35 -7.79
CA THR A 11 1.56 5.37 -9.20
C THR A 11 0.87 4.21 -9.94
N ALA A 12 0.61 4.40 -11.24
CA ALA A 12 -0.07 3.38 -12.03
C ALA A 12 0.55 3.26 -13.41
N ILE A 13 0.74 2.03 -13.86
CA ILE A 13 1.21 1.72 -15.23
C ILE A 13 0.27 2.27 -16.31
N ALA A 14 -1.02 2.43 -15.99
CA ALA A 14 -2.02 2.99 -16.89
C ALA A 14 -1.90 4.50 -17.07
N CYS A 15 -1.05 5.17 -16.29
CA CYS A 15 -0.82 6.60 -16.40
C CYS A 15 0.36 6.87 -17.36
N ALA A 16 0.13 7.70 -18.37
CA ALA A 16 1.16 8.03 -19.36
C ALA A 16 2.33 8.81 -18.71
N GLU A 17 1.99 9.69 -17.77
CA GLU A 17 2.95 10.53 -17.03
C GLU A 17 3.11 9.98 -15.62
N ARG A 18 4.28 9.42 -15.31
CA ARG A 18 4.55 8.76 -14.01
C ARG A 18 4.31 9.64 -12.78
N MET A 19 4.45 10.97 -12.92
CA MET A 19 4.26 11.93 -11.83
C MET A 19 2.80 12.36 -11.66
N GLU A 20 1.93 12.17 -12.67
CA GLU A 20 0.53 12.61 -12.63
C GLU A 20 -0.24 12.12 -11.41
N PRO A 21 -0.15 10.82 -10.98
CA PRO A 21 -0.83 10.36 -9.78
C PRO A 21 -0.33 11.03 -8.48
N PHE A 22 0.97 11.35 -8.41
CA PHE A 22 1.54 12.05 -7.26
C PHE A 22 1.11 13.53 -7.23
N GLU A 23 1.16 14.22 -8.36
CA GLU A 23 0.65 15.59 -8.47
C GLU A 23 -0.85 15.66 -8.16
N PHE A 24 -1.61 14.65 -8.55
CA PHE A 24 -3.02 14.52 -8.18
C PHE A 24 -3.18 14.40 -6.65
N ALA A 25 -2.37 13.57 -6.00
CA ALA A 25 -2.37 13.41 -4.55
C ALA A 25 -2.12 14.76 -3.84
N LEU A 26 -1.10 15.49 -4.30
CA LEU A 26 -0.76 16.83 -3.80
C LEU A 26 -1.95 17.81 -3.94
N ARG A 27 -2.51 17.89 -5.14
CA ARG A 27 -3.61 18.83 -5.45
C ARG A 27 -4.89 18.56 -4.67
N HIS A 28 -5.14 17.30 -4.31
CA HIS A 28 -6.40 16.88 -3.68
C HIS A 28 -6.26 16.52 -2.20
N GLY A 29 -5.10 16.81 -1.58
CA GLY A 29 -4.89 16.65 -0.14
C GLY A 29 -4.95 15.19 0.33
N PHE A 30 -4.39 14.28 -0.44
CA PHE A 30 -4.12 12.92 0.02
C PHE A 30 -2.99 12.96 1.05
N GLY A 31 -3.13 12.18 2.13
CA GLY A 31 -2.15 12.16 3.21
C GLY A 31 -1.12 11.03 3.10
N ALA A 32 -1.23 10.19 2.08
CA ALA A 32 -0.27 9.13 1.76
C ALA A 32 -0.13 8.97 0.24
N PHE A 33 0.99 8.41 -0.19
CA PHE A 33 1.21 8.05 -1.58
C PHE A 33 2.14 6.85 -1.67
N GLU A 34 1.80 5.90 -2.54
CA GLU A 34 2.63 4.73 -2.79
C GLU A 34 3.30 4.78 -4.15
N TRP A 35 4.62 4.56 -4.15
CA TRP A 35 5.43 4.47 -5.34
C TRP A 35 5.56 3.00 -5.75
N PHE A 36 4.91 2.61 -6.84
CA PHE A 36 4.95 1.26 -7.36
C PHE A 36 5.83 1.20 -8.61
N ALA A 37 7.01 0.60 -8.48
CA ALA A 37 8.00 0.45 -9.54
C ALA A 37 7.65 -0.78 -10.41
N ASP A 38 6.65 -0.65 -11.30
CA ASP A 38 6.17 -1.75 -12.17
C ASP A 38 6.49 -1.48 -13.64
N LYS A 39 7.77 -1.51 -14.00
CA LYS A 39 8.21 -1.37 -15.39
C LYS A 39 8.05 -2.69 -16.14
N LYS A 40 7.36 -2.63 -17.27
CA LYS A 40 7.18 -3.76 -18.19
C LYS A 40 7.86 -3.45 -19.51
N GLU A 41 8.81 -4.30 -19.88
CA GLU A 41 9.46 -4.26 -21.18
C GLU A 41 8.73 -5.18 -22.16
N TYR A 42 8.50 -4.69 -23.36
CA TYR A 42 7.82 -5.44 -24.41
C TYR A 42 8.79 -5.82 -25.53
N PRO A 43 8.54 -6.92 -26.24
CA PRO A 43 9.29 -7.26 -27.45
C PRO A 43 9.29 -6.07 -28.44
N GLY A 44 10.48 -5.66 -28.89
CA GLY A 44 10.65 -4.50 -29.78
C GLY A 44 11.17 -3.24 -29.07
N GLY A 45 11.47 -3.31 -27.76
CA GLY A 45 12.17 -2.27 -27.00
C GLY A 45 11.27 -1.13 -26.49
N SER A 46 9.94 -1.30 -26.58
CA SER A 46 9.02 -0.41 -25.87
C SER A 46 8.87 -0.82 -24.41
N ALA A 47 8.68 0.16 -23.50
CA ALA A 47 8.40 -0.09 -22.10
C ALA A 47 7.16 0.69 -21.66
N ALA A 48 6.45 0.17 -20.64
CA ALA A 48 5.41 0.90 -19.92
C ALA A 48 5.71 0.85 -18.42
N GLY A 49 5.21 1.83 -17.69
CA GLY A 49 5.55 2.00 -16.27
C GLY A 49 6.93 2.62 -16.08
N TRP A 50 7.49 2.44 -14.89
CA TRP A 50 8.79 2.98 -14.48
C TRP A 50 9.45 2.05 -13.47
N ASP A 51 10.77 2.19 -13.30
CA ASP A 51 11.51 1.59 -12.19
C ASP A 51 12.39 2.65 -11.49
N GLU A 52 13.07 2.24 -10.44
CA GLU A 52 13.87 3.15 -9.62
C GLU A 52 15.01 3.82 -10.40
N SER A 53 15.47 3.22 -11.51
CA SER A 53 16.53 3.79 -12.36
C SER A 53 16.05 4.96 -13.22
N ASP A 54 14.73 5.09 -13.43
CA ASP A 54 14.13 6.19 -14.17
C ASP A 54 14.03 7.49 -13.34
N MET A 55 14.42 7.44 -12.05
CA MET A 55 14.40 8.57 -11.12
C MET A 55 15.81 8.85 -10.61
N ASP A 56 16.41 9.93 -11.08
CA ASP A 56 17.71 10.36 -10.61
C ASP A 56 17.67 10.90 -9.16
N GLN A 57 18.84 11.11 -8.56
CA GLN A 57 18.95 11.57 -7.17
C GLN A 57 18.31 12.95 -6.93
N GLY A 58 18.31 13.82 -7.95
CA GLY A 58 17.66 15.14 -7.86
C GLY A 58 16.15 15.02 -7.75
N LEU A 59 15.55 14.13 -8.56
CA LEU A 59 14.11 13.85 -8.51
C LEU A 59 13.71 13.15 -7.19
N ARG A 60 14.52 12.20 -6.70
CA ARG A 60 14.27 11.53 -5.40
C ARG A 60 14.29 12.52 -4.25
N ALA A 61 15.29 13.43 -4.23
CA ALA A 61 15.37 14.50 -3.23
C ALA A 61 14.15 15.44 -3.30
N TRP A 62 13.75 15.84 -4.51
CA TRP A 62 12.55 16.66 -4.70
C TRP A 62 11.27 15.96 -4.21
N ILE A 63 11.11 14.66 -4.48
CA ILE A 63 9.98 13.86 -3.98
C ILE A 63 9.95 13.90 -2.44
N ARG A 64 11.09 13.61 -1.79
CA ARG A 64 11.21 13.62 -0.33
C ARG A 64 10.82 14.98 0.24
N ASP A 65 11.47 16.04 -0.24
CA ASP A 65 11.28 17.41 0.26
C ASP A 65 9.82 17.88 0.05
N THR A 66 9.21 17.47 -1.07
CA THR A 66 7.78 17.73 -1.35
C THR A 66 6.87 16.96 -0.39
N GLY A 67 7.16 15.69 -0.13
CA GLY A 67 6.40 14.87 0.83
C GLY A 67 6.43 15.46 2.24
N GLU A 68 7.61 15.89 2.70
CA GLU A 68 7.78 16.57 3.99
C GLU A 68 7.01 17.88 4.04
N ALA A 69 7.12 18.73 3.01
CA ALA A 69 6.44 20.02 2.94
C ALA A 69 4.90 19.92 2.95
N HIS A 70 4.34 18.82 2.42
CA HIS A 70 2.91 18.57 2.32
C HIS A 70 2.37 17.56 3.33
N ASP A 71 3.18 17.08 4.27
CA ASP A 71 2.85 16.04 5.25
C ASP A 71 2.27 14.77 4.60
N ILE A 72 2.87 14.35 3.48
CA ILE A 72 2.51 13.10 2.79
C ILE A 72 3.43 11.98 3.24
N ARG A 73 2.83 10.88 3.72
CA ARG A 73 3.56 9.66 4.03
C ARG A 73 3.78 8.86 2.75
N PHE A 74 5.03 8.51 2.47
CA PHE A 74 5.37 7.63 1.37
C PHE A 74 5.51 6.18 1.80
N THR A 75 5.07 5.29 0.90
CA THR A 75 5.37 3.87 0.89
C THR A 75 5.89 3.48 -0.49
N VAL A 76 6.60 2.38 -0.58
CA VAL A 76 7.10 1.84 -1.85
C VAL A 76 6.60 0.42 -2.02
N HIS A 77 5.95 0.16 -3.14
CA HIS A 77 5.62 -1.20 -3.55
C HIS A 77 6.74 -1.74 -4.42
N ALA A 78 7.37 -2.83 -4.01
CA ALA A 78 8.37 -3.51 -4.82
C ALA A 78 7.73 -4.07 -6.10
N PRO A 79 8.48 -4.21 -7.21
CA PRO A 79 7.96 -4.84 -8.42
C PRO A 79 7.32 -6.20 -8.12
N TRP A 80 6.21 -6.53 -8.78
CA TRP A 80 5.51 -7.79 -8.51
C TRP A 80 6.38 -9.03 -8.75
N GLN A 81 7.43 -8.91 -9.58
CA GLN A 81 8.43 -9.96 -9.81
C GLN A 81 9.44 -10.12 -8.66
N ALA A 82 9.49 -9.16 -7.72
CA ALA A 82 10.45 -9.16 -6.62
C ALA A 82 10.10 -10.22 -5.57
N ASN A 83 10.25 -11.48 -5.95
CA ASN A 83 10.01 -12.64 -5.09
C ASN A 83 11.34 -13.12 -4.49
N PRO A 84 11.51 -13.11 -3.14
CA PRO A 84 12.77 -13.51 -2.50
C PRO A 84 13.17 -14.97 -2.75
N LEU A 85 12.24 -15.82 -3.21
CA LEU A 85 12.53 -17.20 -3.59
C LEU A 85 13.23 -17.34 -4.96
N HIS A 86 13.30 -16.26 -5.75
CA HIS A 86 14.02 -16.23 -7.02
C HIS A 86 15.40 -15.56 -6.87
N PRO A 87 16.42 -16.00 -7.63
CA PRO A 87 17.77 -15.43 -7.52
C PRO A 87 17.84 -13.91 -7.69
N ASP A 88 17.01 -13.35 -8.58
CA ASP A 88 16.97 -11.91 -8.85
C ASP A 88 16.02 -11.13 -7.90
N GLY A 89 15.24 -11.84 -7.08
CA GLY A 89 14.22 -11.22 -6.23
C GLY A 89 14.80 -10.39 -5.10
N VAL A 90 15.80 -10.90 -4.38
CA VAL A 90 16.47 -10.17 -3.30
C VAL A 90 17.14 -8.89 -3.82
N PRO A 91 17.92 -8.89 -4.93
CA PRO A 91 18.44 -7.65 -5.52
C PRO A 91 17.36 -6.63 -5.89
N LEU A 92 16.21 -7.05 -6.41
CA LEU A 92 15.08 -6.17 -6.71
C LEU A 92 14.53 -5.53 -5.43
N LEU A 93 14.32 -6.32 -4.37
CA LEU A 93 13.83 -5.83 -3.08
C LEU A 93 14.81 -4.84 -2.43
N ILE A 94 16.12 -5.10 -2.52
CA ILE A 94 17.15 -4.17 -2.02
C ILE A 94 17.10 -2.83 -2.76
N ARG A 95 16.90 -2.83 -4.09
CA ARG A 95 16.73 -1.58 -4.85
C ARG A 95 15.49 -0.80 -4.41
N SER A 96 14.39 -1.49 -4.13
CA SER A 96 13.18 -0.84 -3.60
C SER A 96 13.41 -0.25 -2.20
N VAL A 97 14.21 -0.91 -1.35
CA VAL A 97 14.62 -0.37 -0.04
C VAL A 97 15.49 0.88 -0.21
N ASP A 98 16.48 0.87 -1.12
CA ASP A 98 17.32 2.04 -1.41
C ASP A 98 16.49 3.22 -1.93
N PHE A 99 15.56 2.97 -2.85
CA PHE A 99 14.65 3.99 -3.35
C PHE A 99 13.77 4.56 -2.24
N ALA A 100 13.17 3.69 -1.41
CA ALA A 100 12.35 4.10 -0.28
C ALA A 100 13.12 5.00 0.70
N ARG A 101 14.37 4.64 1.03
CA ARG A 101 15.26 5.47 1.86
C ARG A 101 15.52 6.84 1.23
N ASP A 102 15.80 6.87 -0.07
CA ASP A 102 16.16 8.11 -0.78
C ASP A 102 14.98 9.10 -0.85
N ILE A 103 13.76 8.61 -0.98
CA ILE A 103 12.54 9.45 -1.01
C ILE A 103 11.93 9.70 0.37
N GLY A 104 12.51 9.16 1.45
CA GLY A 104 11.98 9.32 2.81
C GLY A 104 10.68 8.55 3.05
N ALA A 105 10.50 7.38 2.43
CA ALA A 105 9.37 6.50 2.70
C ALA A 105 9.50 5.80 4.07
N ASP A 106 8.37 5.34 4.61
CA ASP A 106 8.30 4.65 5.91
C ASP A 106 8.39 3.12 5.77
N LEU A 107 8.09 2.60 4.57
CA LEU A 107 7.76 1.19 4.39
C LEU A 107 7.99 0.75 2.94
N VAL A 108 8.44 -0.50 2.78
CA VAL A 108 8.44 -1.22 1.50
C VAL A 108 7.47 -2.37 1.58
N ASN A 109 6.58 -2.49 0.59
CA ASN A 109 5.61 -3.56 0.43
C ASN A 109 6.07 -4.60 -0.58
N LEU A 110 5.81 -5.88 -0.32
CA LEU A 110 6.07 -7.00 -1.24
C LEU A 110 5.02 -8.11 -1.08
N HIS A 111 4.80 -8.89 -2.12
CA HIS A 111 3.83 -9.99 -2.09
C HIS A 111 4.34 -11.23 -1.34
N LEU A 112 3.45 -11.89 -0.59
CA LEU A 112 3.72 -13.21 -0.02
C LEU A 112 3.78 -14.27 -1.12
N ASN A 113 4.80 -15.11 -1.09
CA ASN A 113 4.92 -16.27 -1.99
C ASN A 113 5.13 -17.56 -1.17
N MET A 114 4.24 -18.52 -1.36
CA MET A 114 4.20 -19.77 -0.61
C MET A 114 4.79 -20.98 -1.34
N ALA A 115 5.53 -20.77 -2.44
CA ALA A 115 6.08 -21.88 -3.23
C ALA A 115 7.01 -22.83 -2.43
N GLU A 116 7.69 -22.29 -1.41
CA GLU A 116 8.54 -23.08 -0.48
C GLU A 116 7.99 -23.10 0.95
N GLY A 117 6.71 -22.77 1.10
CA GLY A 117 6.06 -22.61 2.40
C GLY A 117 6.57 -21.41 3.21
N ALA A 118 5.92 -21.14 4.34
CA ALA A 118 6.25 -20.00 5.19
C ALA A 118 7.71 -19.97 5.66
N PRO A 119 8.31 -21.08 6.17
CA PRO A 119 9.71 -21.06 6.60
C PRO A 119 10.69 -20.81 5.44
N GLY A 120 10.40 -21.31 4.23
CA GLY A 120 11.23 -21.07 3.04
C GLY A 120 11.21 -19.60 2.64
N PHE A 121 10.04 -19.02 2.54
CA PHE A 121 9.86 -17.61 2.24
C PHE A 121 10.56 -16.71 3.26
N VAL A 122 10.37 -16.96 4.54
CA VAL A 122 10.95 -16.17 5.64
C VAL A 122 12.48 -16.23 5.60
N ARG A 123 13.08 -17.41 5.41
CA ARG A 123 14.55 -17.53 5.28
C ARG A 123 15.10 -16.75 4.09
N SER A 124 14.41 -16.80 2.95
CA SER A 124 14.84 -16.07 1.75
C SER A 124 14.66 -14.57 1.87
N LEU A 125 13.68 -14.12 2.67
CA LEU A 125 13.42 -12.70 2.91
C LEU A 125 14.33 -12.10 4.01
N GLU A 126 14.94 -12.91 4.88
CA GLU A 126 15.73 -12.44 6.02
C GLU A 126 16.81 -11.39 5.66
N PRO A 127 17.61 -11.53 4.58
CA PRO A 127 18.58 -10.51 4.20
C PRO A 127 17.94 -9.13 3.93
N VAL A 128 16.75 -9.13 3.33
CA VAL A 128 16.00 -7.89 3.04
C VAL A 128 15.45 -7.29 4.32
N ILE A 129 14.95 -8.11 5.25
CA ILE A 129 14.48 -7.65 6.57
C ILE A 129 15.60 -6.93 7.32
N ARG A 130 16.80 -7.50 7.37
CA ARG A 130 17.96 -6.90 8.01
C ARG A 130 18.34 -5.57 7.36
N TYR A 131 18.44 -5.56 6.03
CA TYR A 131 18.81 -4.36 5.29
C TYR A 131 17.78 -3.22 5.43
N ALA A 132 16.50 -3.54 5.41
CA ALA A 132 15.44 -2.56 5.64
C ALA A 132 15.49 -2.00 7.07
N ALA A 133 15.68 -2.86 8.07
CA ALA A 133 15.81 -2.44 9.47
C ALA A 133 17.03 -1.52 9.70
N GLU A 134 18.20 -1.85 9.12
CA GLU A 134 19.40 -1.02 9.14
C GLU A 134 19.19 0.34 8.44
N SER A 135 18.30 0.36 7.44
CA SER A 135 17.90 1.57 6.72
C SER A 135 16.80 2.37 7.43
N GLY A 136 16.32 1.92 8.59
CA GLY A 136 15.22 2.56 9.33
C GLY A 136 13.84 2.37 8.71
N LEU A 137 13.68 1.39 7.82
CA LEU A 137 12.46 1.10 7.08
C LEU A 137 11.74 -0.15 7.62
N ARG A 138 10.43 -0.18 7.47
CA ARG A 138 9.61 -1.35 7.72
C ARG A 138 9.35 -2.12 6.44
N LEU A 139 9.03 -3.40 6.55
CA LEU A 139 8.52 -4.21 5.46
C LEU A 139 7.06 -4.58 5.71
N SER A 140 6.22 -4.51 4.69
CA SER A 140 4.91 -5.15 4.70
C SER A 140 4.86 -6.29 3.70
N ILE A 141 4.23 -7.38 4.13
CA ILE A 141 4.00 -8.56 3.30
C ILE A 141 2.53 -8.57 2.93
N GLU A 142 2.24 -8.55 1.63
CA GLU A 142 0.90 -8.42 1.10
C GLU A 142 0.28 -9.76 0.77
N ASN A 143 -1.02 -9.91 1.06
CA ASN A 143 -1.79 -11.04 0.57
C ASN A 143 -2.08 -10.90 -0.91
N THR A 144 -2.03 -12.04 -1.59
CA THR A 144 -2.44 -12.19 -2.99
C THR A 144 -3.75 -13.00 -3.05
N PRO A 145 -4.43 -13.08 -4.19
CA PRO A 145 -5.62 -13.94 -4.34
C PRO A 145 -5.37 -15.44 -4.02
N ARG A 146 -4.10 -15.84 -3.93
CA ARG A 146 -3.69 -17.24 -3.69
C ARG A 146 -3.22 -17.51 -2.27
N THR A 147 -3.07 -16.48 -1.42
CA THR A 147 -2.57 -16.63 -0.06
C THR A 147 -3.69 -16.49 0.95
N THR A 148 -3.76 -17.43 1.88
CA THR A 148 -4.84 -17.57 2.85
C THR A 148 -4.48 -16.92 4.19
N PRO A 149 -5.46 -16.66 5.09
CA PRO A 149 -5.16 -16.25 6.46
C PRO A 149 -4.24 -17.23 7.20
N ALA A 150 -4.38 -18.54 6.93
CA ALA A 150 -3.52 -19.57 7.52
C ALA A 150 -2.05 -19.43 7.07
N ASP A 151 -1.81 -19.06 5.80
CA ASP A 151 -0.46 -18.80 5.30
C ASP A 151 0.17 -17.61 6.03
N PHE A 152 -0.60 -16.54 6.27
CA PHE A 152 -0.14 -15.41 7.07
C PHE A 152 0.14 -15.77 8.51
N ASN A 153 -0.75 -16.52 9.15
CA ASN A 153 -0.55 -16.99 10.52
C ASN A 153 0.75 -17.80 10.65
N GLN A 154 1.04 -18.68 9.69
CA GLN A 154 2.28 -19.46 9.63
C GLN A 154 3.51 -18.60 9.33
N THR A 155 3.41 -17.66 8.38
CA THR A 155 4.50 -16.76 8.02
C THR A 155 4.91 -15.90 9.22
N PHE A 156 3.94 -15.31 9.93
CA PHE A 156 4.23 -14.50 11.10
C PHE A 156 4.68 -15.34 12.31
N ALA A 157 4.27 -16.61 12.41
CA ALA A 157 4.87 -17.55 13.38
C ALA A 157 6.35 -17.76 13.07
N SER A 158 6.72 -18.04 11.82
CA SER A 158 8.12 -18.22 11.40
C SER A 158 8.95 -16.93 11.55
N LEU A 159 8.38 -15.75 11.24
CA LEU A 159 9.07 -14.46 11.45
C LEU A 159 9.46 -14.21 12.91
N ARG A 160 8.62 -14.63 13.88
CA ARG A 160 8.93 -14.48 15.30
C ARG A 160 10.12 -15.33 15.78
N GLU A 161 10.50 -16.33 15.01
CA GLU A 161 11.68 -17.17 15.29
C GLU A 161 12.99 -16.53 14.81
N LEU A 162 12.92 -15.44 14.02
CA LEU A 162 14.11 -14.72 13.56
C LEU A 162 14.55 -13.66 14.56
N ASP A 163 15.82 -13.71 14.95
CA ASP A 163 16.44 -12.68 15.80
C ASP A 163 16.50 -11.29 15.12
N ALA A 164 16.39 -11.26 13.79
CA ALA A 164 16.44 -10.04 13.00
C ALA A 164 15.18 -9.19 13.05
N VAL A 165 14.06 -9.76 13.52
CA VAL A 165 12.75 -9.08 13.48
C VAL A 165 12.47 -8.42 14.83
N GLY A 166 12.80 -7.12 14.91
CA GLY A 166 12.36 -6.28 16.02
C GLY A 166 10.85 -6.04 15.99
N PRO A 167 10.25 -5.66 17.15
CA PRO A 167 8.84 -5.31 17.19
C PRO A 167 8.48 -4.22 16.15
N GLY A 168 7.49 -4.49 15.30
CA GLY A 168 7.01 -3.52 14.30
C GLY A 168 7.86 -3.34 13.04
N THR A 169 8.96 -4.10 12.88
CA THR A 169 9.81 -4.05 11.69
C THR A 169 9.12 -4.67 10.47
N VAL A 170 8.40 -5.77 10.68
CA VAL A 170 7.66 -6.48 9.62
C VAL A 170 6.19 -6.57 10.00
N GLY A 171 5.31 -6.34 9.05
CA GLY A 171 3.86 -6.51 9.23
C GLY A 171 3.17 -6.95 7.94
N MET A 172 1.86 -7.09 8.00
CA MET A 172 1.04 -7.42 6.86
C MET A 172 0.57 -6.15 6.15
N CYS A 173 0.66 -6.14 4.82
CA CYS A 173 -0.23 -5.34 3.98
C CYS A 173 -1.48 -6.17 3.73
N LEU A 174 -2.62 -5.69 4.20
CA LEU A 174 -3.90 -6.31 3.89
C LEU A 174 -4.48 -5.65 2.64
N ASP A 175 -4.46 -6.39 1.53
CA ASP A 175 -5.20 -6.04 0.33
C ASP A 175 -6.61 -6.61 0.40
N LEU A 176 -7.59 -5.70 0.34
CA LEU A 176 -9.01 -6.04 0.51
C LEU A 176 -9.58 -6.76 -0.71
N GLY A 177 -9.17 -6.35 -1.91
CA GLY A 177 -9.60 -6.98 -3.15
C GLY A 177 -9.05 -8.39 -3.32
N HIS A 178 -7.79 -8.60 -2.98
CA HIS A 178 -7.17 -9.93 -2.96
C HIS A 178 -7.83 -10.84 -1.90
N ALA A 179 -8.14 -10.31 -0.73
CA ALA A 179 -8.86 -11.06 0.30
C ALA A 179 -10.25 -11.51 -0.17
N ASN A 180 -10.93 -10.68 -0.99
CA ASN A 180 -12.22 -11.02 -1.58
C ASN A 180 -12.13 -12.15 -2.63
N LEU A 181 -10.98 -12.31 -3.28
CA LEU A 181 -10.72 -13.36 -4.29
C LEU A 181 -10.18 -14.65 -3.69
N CYS A 182 -9.68 -14.62 -2.46
CA CYS A 182 -9.08 -15.77 -1.80
C CYS A 182 -10.08 -16.93 -1.67
N THR A 183 -9.77 -18.10 -2.25
CA THR A 183 -10.70 -19.22 -2.37
C THR A 183 -11.41 -19.63 -1.07
N PRO A 184 -10.74 -19.77 0.09
CA PRO A 184 -11.41 -20.17 1.33
C PRO A 184 -12.41 -19.13 1.87
N THR A 185 -12.19 -17.85 1.54
CA THR A 185 -12.99 -16.71 2.02
C THR A 185 -13.63 -15.93 0.87
N HIS A 186 -13.84 -16.60 -0.25
CA HIS A 186 -14.35 -16.00 -1.49
C HIS A 186 -15.62 -15.18 -1.26
N ASN A 187 -15.60 -13.93 -1.71
CA ASN A 187 -16.67 -12.94 -1.49
C ASN A 187 -16.98 -12.61 -0.01
N ASP A 188 -16.05 -12.95 0.89
CA ASP A 188 -16.14 -12.62 2.32
C ASP A 188 -14.77 -12.19 2.89
N PHE A 189 -14.30 -11.04 2.46
CA PHE A 189 -13.04 -10.47 2.97
C PHE A 189 -13.08 -10.17 4.48
N ILE A 190 -14.27 -10.04 5.09
CA ILE A 190 -14.40 -9.88 6.54
C ILE A 190 -14.02 -11.17 7.25
N ARG A 191 -14.42 -12.31 6.73
CA ARG A 191 -13.98 -13.61 7.23
C ARG A 191 -12.48 -13.79 7.08
N TYR A 192 -11.88 -13.33 5.98
CA TYR A 192 -10.41 -13.32 5.82
C TYR A 192 -9.73 -12.61 6.99
N ILE A 193 -10.22 -11.41 7.35
CA ILE A 193 -9.65 -10.60 8.44
C ILE A 193 -9.87 -11.27 9.80
N ASP A 194 -11.04 -11.86 10.01
CA ASP A 194 -11.40 -12.50 11.28
C ASP A 194 -10.62 -13.83 11.50
N GLU A 195 -10.14 -14.50 10.44
CA GLU A 195 -9.29 -15.69 10.52
C GLU A 195 -7.79 -15.36 10.70
N LEU A 196 -7.37 -14.10 10.56
CA LEU A 196 -6.00 -13.67 10.90
C LEU A 196 -5.79 -13.69 12.41
N ALA A 197 -4.72 -14.38 12.85
CA ALA A 197 -4.34 -14.37 14.25
C ALA A 197 -4.08 -12.95 14.77
N PRO A 198 -4.39 -12.66 16.05
CA PRO A 198 -4.15 -11.33 16.64
C PRO A 198 -2.69 -10.88 16.55
N GLU A 199 -1.76 -11.82 16.50
CA GLU A 199 -0.32 -11.60 16.44
C GLU A 199 0.17 -11.21 15.03
N VAL A 200 -0.68 -11.26 13.99
CA VAL A 200 -0.38 -10.75 12.65
C VAL A 200 -0.62 -9.24 12.64
N PRO A 201 0.43 -8.40 12.68
CA PRO A 201 0.27 -6.96 12.73
C PRO A 201 -0.07 -6.44 11.33
N ILE A 202 -1.26 -5.87 11.13
CA ILE A 202 -1.59 -5.15 9.90
C ILE A 202 -0.97 -3.75 10.00
N ILE A 203 -0.04 -3.40 9.10
CA ILE A 203 0.68 -2.11 9.11
C ILE A 203 0.48 -1.29 7.85
N HIS A 204 -0.09 -1.88 6.81
CA HIS A 204 -0.38 -1.26 5.53
C HIS A 204 -1.68 -1.80 4.94
N LEU A 205 -2.33 -1.05 4.06
CA LEU A 205 -3.59 -1.45 3.43
C LEU A 205 -3.62 -1.05 1.97
N HIS A 206 -4.02 -2.00 1.13
CA HIS A 206 -4.48 -1.75 -0.22
C HIS A 206 -5.99 -1.95 -0.30
N VAL A 207 -6.68 -1.03 -0.96
CA VAL A 207 -8.13 -1.05 -1.00
C VAL A 207 -8.63 -0.80 -2.42
N HIS A 208 -9.24 -1.82 -2.96
CA HIS A 208 -9.98 -1.80 -4.22
C HIS A 208 -11.13 -2.81 -4.15
N GLU A 209 -12.02 -2.75 -5.11
CA GLU A 209 -13.15 -3.67 -5.19
C GLU A 209 -13.03 -4.61 -6.39
N ASN A 210 -13.70 -5.74 -6.29
CA ASN A 210 -14.01 -6.66 -7.37
C ASN A 210 -15.31 -7.41 -7.05
N TYR A 211 -15.86 -8.10 -8.02
CA TYR A 211 -17.07 -8.92 -7.86
C TYR A 211 -16.77 -10.38 -7.45
N GLY A 212 -15.55 -10.69 -7.05
CA GLY A 212 -15.11 -12.05 -6.74
C GLY A 212 -14.76 -12.87 -7.98
N ASP A 213 -14.72 -12.29 -9.15
CA ASP A 213 -14.48 -12.95 -10.44
C ASP A 213 -13.05 -12.75 -10.96
N ALA A 214 -12.51 -11.57 -10.80
CA ALA A 214 -11.19 -11.19 -11.27
C ALA A 214 -10.61 -10.06 -10.41
N ASP A 215 -9.28 -9.91 -10.44
CA ASP A 215 -8.56 -8.82 -9.82
C ASP A 215 -8.69 -7.52 -10.62
N SER A 216 -9.90 -6.94 -10.57
CA SER A 216 -10.33 -5.86 -11.45
C SER A 216 -9.99 -4.47 -10.96
N HIS A 217 -9.45 -4.33 -9.74
CA HIS A 217 -9.06 -3.05 -9.15
C HIS A 217 -10.10 -1.93 -9.34
N LEU A 218 -11.38 -2.24 -9.09
CA LEU A 218 -12.43 -1.22 -9.15
C LEU A 218 -12.25 -0.21 -8.01
N THR A 219 -12.46 1.06 -8.32
CA THR A 219 -12.41 2.10 -7.29
C THR A 219 -13.46 1.82 -6.22
N LEU A 220 -13.07 1.95 -4.95
CA LEU A 220 -13.97 1.74 -3.82
C LEU A 220 -15.26 2.55 -3.99
N PHE A 221 -16.41 1.94 -3.73
CA PHE A 221 -17.76 2.47 -3.93
C PHE A 221 -18.19 2.62 -5.40
N THR A 222 -17.48 2.00 -6.35
CA THR A 222 -17.94 1.91 -7.74
C THR A 222 -18.37 0.50 -8.13
N GLY A 223 -17.94 -0.50 -7.38
CA GLY A 223 -18.29 -1.90 -7.47
C GLY A 223 -19.42 -2.31 -6.49
N PRO A 224 -19.27 -3.45 -5.80
CA PRO A 224 -20.28 -3.97 -4.87
C PRO A 224 -20.69 -2.97 -3.77
N ALA A 225 -19.75 -2.24 -3.18
CA ALA A 225 -20.03 -1.28 -2.12
C ALA A 225 -20.80 -0.02 -2.59
N ARG A 226 -21.02 0.13 -3.88
CA ARG A 226 -21.95 1.15 -4.40
C ARG A 226 -23.39 0.81 -4.00
N ILE A 227 -23.73 -0.48 -3.96
CA ILE A 227 -25.07 -0.98 -3.66
C ILE A 227 -25.21 -1.19 -2.15
N ASP A 228 -24.23 -1.85 -1.53
CA ASP A 228 -24.21 -2.12 -0.10
C ASP A 228 -22.78 -1.97 0.45
N ASP A 229 -22.56 -0.96 1.29
CA ASP A 229 -21.28 -0.68 1.92
C ASP A 229 -21.08 -1.35 3.30
N ALA A 230 -21.97 -2.27 3.68
CA ALA A 230 -21.90 -2.95 4.98
C ALA A 230 -20.54 -3.66 5.20
N GLY A 231 -20.00 -4.29 4.15
CA GLY A 231 -18.68 -4.90 4.17
C GLY A 231 -17.57 -3.88 4.47
N VAL A 232 -17.59 -2.72 3.82
CA VAL A 232 -16.61 -1.64 4.06
C VAL A 232 -16.71 -1.12 5.49
N ARG A 233 -17.93 -0.92 6.01
CA ARG A 233 -18.14 -0.50 7.41
C ARG A 233 -17.60 -1.55 8.39
N ALA A 234 -17.88 -2.82 8.14
CA ALA A 234 -17.37 -3.93 8.95
C ALA A 234 -15.83 -4.00 8.91
N PHE A 235 -15.20 -3.75 7.75
CA PHE A 235 -13.75 -3.63 7.61
C PHE A 235 -13.17 -2.50 8.47
N LEU A 236 -13.72 -1.29 8.35
CA LEU A 236 -13.26 -0.13 9.15
C LEU A 236 -13.40 -0.39 10.66
N GLU A 237 -14.43 -1.14 11.07
CA GLU A 237 -14.58 -1.56 12.48
C GLU A 237 -13.49 -2.54 12.91
N ARG A 238 -13.09 -3.52 12.06
CA ARG A 238 -11.96 -4.43 12.35
C ARG A 238 -10.65 -3.68 12.48
N LEU A 239 -10.39 -2.71 11.60
CA LEU A 239 -9.20 -1.85 11.68
C LEU A 239 -9.14 -1.10 13.00
N ARG A 240 -10.28 -0.56 13.46
CA ARG A 240 -10.36 0.15 14.74
C ARG A 240 -10.09 -0.78 15.92
N ARG A 241 -10.63 -1.99 15.92
CA ARG A 241 -10.37 -2.99 16.97
C ARG A 241 -8.91 -3.43 17.02
N ARG A 242 -8.22 -3.38 15.87
CA ARG A 242 -6.78 -3.66 15.76
C ARG A 242 -5.90 -2.43 15.99
N ASP A 243 -6.49 -1.29 16.37
CA ASP A 243 -5.79 -0.02 16.60
C ASP A 243 -4.90 0.40 15.41
N TYR A 244 -5.44 0.27 14.20
CA TYR A 244 -4.72 0.53 12.97
C TYR A 244 -4.53 2.03 12.72
N HIS A 245 -3.29 2.46 12.45
CA HIS A 245 -2.88 3.86 12.23
C HIS A 245 -1.98 4.06 11.01
N GLY A 246 -1.97 3.11 10.08
CA GLY A 246 -1.14 3.13 8.88
C GLY A 246 -1.72 3.96 7.74
N ALA A 247 -1.19 3.73 6.54
CA ALA A 247 -1.74 4.23 5.29
C ALA A 247 -2.80 3.27 4.73
N LEU A 248 -3.83 3.83 4.11
CA LEU A 248 -4.81 3.14 3.29
C LEU A 248 -4.63 3.65 1.87
N ILE A 249 -4.13 2.81 1.00
CA ILE A 249 -3.87 3.15 -0.39
C ILE A 249 -5.02 2.69 -1.27
N LEU A 250 -5.61 3.62 -2.01
CA LEU A 250 -6.52 3.31 -3.10
C LEU A 250 -5.70 2.84 -4.29
N GLU A 251 -5.66 1.53 -4.52
CA GLU A 251 -4.73 0.87 -5.42
C GLU A 251 -5.23 0.83 -6.86
N GLN A 252 -5.62 1.97 -7.38
CA GLN A 252 -6.08 2.11 -8.76
C GLN A 252 -5.83 3.52 -9.31
N TRP A 253 -5.86 3.62 -10.64
CA TRP A 253 -5.89 4.89 -11.36
C TRP A 253 -7.09 4.89 -12.30
N PRO A 254 -8.29 5.27 -11.81
CA PRO A 254 -9.52 5.22 -12.59
C PRO A 254 -9.59 6.32 -13.65
N ARG A 255 -10.50 6.13 -14.58
CA ARG A 255 -10.90 7.17 -15.53
C ARG A 255 -12.41 7.43 -15.38
N PRO A 256 -12.80 8.61 -14.89
CA PRO A 256 -11.96 9.76 -14.50
C PRO A 256 -11.31 9.60 -13.12
N PRO A 257 -10.14 10.23 -12.85
CA PRO A 257 -9.44 10.11 -11.55
C PRO A 257 -10.21 10.74 -10.38
N GLN A 258 -11.24 11.56 -10.66
CA GLN A 258 -12.14 12.12 -9.64
C GLN A 258 -12.82 11.05 -8.77
N LEU A 259 -12.99 9.83 -9.27
CA LEU A 259 -13.51 8.71 -8.49
C LEU A 259 -12.66 8.41 -7.23
N LEU A 260 -11.34 8.70 -7.27
CA LEU A 260 -10.48 8.60 -6.07
C LEU A 260 -10.85 9.63 -5.00
N ILE A 261 -11.23 10.84 -5.42
CA ILE A 261 -11.66 11.91 -4.50
C ILE A 261 -12.96 11.52 -3.83
N GLU A 262 -13.91 10.98 -4.61
CA GLU A 262 -15.21 10.51 -4.12
C GLU A 262 -15.02 9.37 -3.10
N ALA A 263 -14.19 8.38 -3.44
CA ALA A 263 -13.86 7.26 -2.56
C ALA A 263 -13.19 7.74 -1.26
N ALA A 264 -12.18 8.59 -1.36
CA ALA A 264 -11.48 9.15 -0.20
C ALA A 264 -12.41 10.00 0.69
N THR A 265 -13.31 10.76 0.09
CA THR A 265 -14.29 11.59 0.83
C THR A 265 -15.24 10.70 1.62
N ARG A 266 -15.83 9.69 0.95
CA ARG A 266 -16.74 8.73 1.61
C ARG A 266 -16.06 7.92 2.71
N LEU A 267 -14.80 7.49 2.50
CA LEU A 267 -14.02 6.85 3.56
C LEU A 267 -13.81 7.75 4.76
N ARG A 268 -13.47 9.04 4.56
CA ARG A 268 -13.32 10.02 5.65
C ARG A 268 -14.63 10.21 6.42
N GLU A 269 -15.76 10.28 5.73
CA GLU A 269 -17.08 10.33 6.35
C GLU A 269 -17.36 9.11 7.21
N LEU A 270 -17.15 7.90 6.70
CA LEU A 270 -17.33 6.66 7.45
C LEU A 270 -16.40 6.55 8.66
N LEU A 271 -15.17 7.02 8.54
CA LEU A 271 -14.22 7.08 9.64
C LEU A 271 -14.63 8.12 10.70
N SER A 272 -15.20 9.26 10.31
CA SER A 272 -15.65 10.32 11.22
C SER A 272 -16.94 9.97 11.95
N LEU A 273 -17.91 9.37 11.28
CA LEU A 273 -19.18 8.92 11.87
C LEU A 273 -18.99 7.82 12.91
N SER A 274 -17.87 7.14 12.85
CA SER A 274 -17.50 6.05 13.75
C SER A 274 -16.71 6.50 14.98
N SER A 275 -16.37 7.81 15.08
CA SER A 275 -15.67 8.39 16.23
C SER A 275 -16.67 9.11 17.13
N PRO A 276 -16.75 8.86 18.44
CA PRO A 276 -17.56 9.69 19.33
C PRO A 276 -16.95 11.10 19.41
N GLY A 277 -17.53 12.02 18.67
CA GLY A 277 -17.43 13.46 18.81
C GLY A 277 -16.05 14.10 18.81
N ARG A 278 -15.63 14.62 17.64
CA ARG A 278 -14.87 15.87 17.54
C ARG A 278 -15.09 16.48 16.15
N VAL A 279 -15.66 17.66 16.15
CA VAL A 279 -15.69 18.57 14.99
C VAL A 279 -14.39 19.37 15.06
N ASP A 280 -13.46 19.12 14.17
CA ASP A 280 -12.27 19.96 14.01
C ASP A 280 -12.30 20.61 12.63
N GLY A 281 -12.52 21.94 12.65
CA GLY A 281 -12.28 22.81 11.51
C GLY A 281 -10.77 22.96 11.29
N GLY A 282 -10.22 22.26 10.29
CA GLY A 282 -8.85 22.50 9.83
C GLY A 282 -8.76 23.73 8.93
N PRO A 283 -7.62 24.45 8.87
CA PRO A 283 -7.46 25.65 8.07
C PRO A 283 -7.58 25.36 6.57
N ARG A 284 -8.37 26.19 5.87
CA ARG A 284 -8.39 26.21 4.40
C ARG A 284 -7.08 26.80 3.89
N ILE A 285 -6.31 26.01 3.15
CA ILE A 285 -5.09 26.47 2.50
C ILE A 285 -5.47 27.08 1.15
N GLU A 286 -5.09 28.35 0.93
CA GLU A 286 -5.29 29.04 -0.36
C GLU A 286 -4.18 28.65 -1.33
N TRP A 287 -4.53 27.89 -2.35
CA TRP A 287 -3.63 27.26 -3.34
C TRP A 287 -3.09 28.18 -4.44
N ARG A 288 -3.45 29.48 -4.48
CA ARG A 288 -3.18 30.35 -5.64
C ARG A 288 -1.75 30.85 -5.83
N ARG A 289 -0.77 30.54 -4.98
CA ARG A 289 0.57 31.16 -5.05
C ARG A 289 1.72 30.30 -5.57
N PHE A 290 1.50 29.05 -5.92
CA PHE A 290 2.64 28.15 -6.23
C PHE A 290 2.76 27.69 -7.68
N PHE A 291 1.82 28.00 -8.56
CA PHE A 291 1.82 27.47 -9.96
C PHE A 291 2.16 28.49 -11.06
N ASP A 292 2.43 29.77 -10.73
CA ASP A 292 2.72 30.81 -11.72
C ASP A 292 4.21 31.03 -12.03
N ALA A 293 5.11 30.18 -11.58
CA ALA A 293 6.54 30.37 -11.78
C ALA A 293 7.23 29.19 -12.46
N ARG A 294 6.76 28.74 -13.61
CA ARG A 294 7.57 28.01 -14.65
C ARG A 294 6.71 27.83 -15.90
N VAL A 295 6.81 28.83 -16.79
CA VAL A 295 6.70 28.68 -18.25
C VAL A 295 8.10 28.77 -18.80
#